data_f66567af58b6d3b4cdaf6f025c8a74f4
#
_entry.id   f66567af58b6d3b4cdaf6f025c8a74f4
#
_cell.length_a   1.000
_cell.length_b   1.000
_cell.length_c   1.000
_cell.angle_alpha   90.00
_cell.angle_beta   90.00
_cell.angle_gamma   90.00
#
_symmetry.space_group_name_H-M   'P 1'
#
loop_
_entity.id
_entity.type
_entity.pdbx_description
1 polymer ?
#
loop_
_entity_poly.entity_id
_entity_poly.type
_entity_poly.pdbx_seq_one_letter_code
_entity_poly.pdbx_strand_id
1 'polypeptide(L)'
;MRKPFATMFVLACSLGLLAGCQTHRAAPAPAVMPATSIELRTPRPGLYTAGQPAADDWAAIAAGGVGTVIDLRAPGELKDRDEAAEVRAAGLRYVSIPVAGAGGIDDANAKALRAALDAADGPVLVHCASGNRVGGLLALMQARSGTMTPEQALEFGRSAGMASTEARVRELLVAPEGRCIAQTGGSVRPEGCP
;
A
#
# COMPACT_ATOMS: atom_id res chain seq x y z
N MET A 1 -15.68 -45.42 77.42
CA MET A 1 -15.06 -45.84 76.20
C MET A 1 -15.93 -45.46 75.02
N ARG A 2 -15.75 -44.35 74.42
CA ARG A 2 -16.58 -43.80 73.30
C ARG A 2 -15.67 -43.47 72.14
N LYS A 3 -15.92 -44.11 70.98
CA LYS A 3 -15.24 -43.87 69.76
C LYS A 3 -15.84 -42.63 69.06
N PRO A 4 -15.10 -41.68 68.46
CA PRO A 4 -15.67 -40.69 67.63
C PRO A 4 -15.75 -41.12 66.17
N PHE A 5 -16.87 -40.85 65.55
CA PHE A 5 -17.16 -41.01 64.12
C PHE A 5 -16.36 -39.97 63.29
N ALA A 6 -15.64 -40.46 62.30
CA ALA A 6 -15.00 -39.62 61.30
C ALA A 6 -15.99 -39.31 60.18
N THR A 7 -16.34 -38.03 60.03
CA THR A 7 -17.19 -37.56 58.96
C THR A 7 -16.33 -37.24 57.74
N MET A 8 -16.50 -38.02 56.66
CA MET A 8 -15.80 -37.85 55.39
C MET A 8 -16.56 -36.80 54.54
N PHE A 9 -15.93 -35.62 54.37
CA PHE A 9 -16.45 -34.60 53.45
C PHE A 9 -16.03 -34.93 52.03
N VAL A 10 -16.99 -35.28 51.18
CA VAL A 10 -16.78 -35.44 49.73
C VAL A 10 -16.91 -34.06 49.08
N LEU A 11 -15.80 -33.52 48.65
CA LEU A 11 -15.74 -32.31 47.87
C LEU A 11 -16.02 -32.59 46.42
N ALA A 12 -17.26 -32.34 45.96
CA ALA A 12 -17.64 -32.46 44.56
C ALA A 12 -17.06 -31.27 43.77
N CYS A 13 -16.02 -31.54 42.98
CA CYS A 13 -15.42 -30.57 42.06
C CYS A 13 -16.25 -30.50 40.76
N SER A 14 -17.13 -29.50 40.67
CA SER A 14 -17.92 -29.25 39.45
C SER A 14 -17.03 -28.54 38.42
N LEU A 15 -16.50 -29.28 37.43
CA LEU A 15 -15.88 -28.69 36.23
C LEU A 15 -16.97 -28.09 35.35
N GLY A 16 -17.14 -26.78 35.43
CA GLY A 16 -17.94 -26.02 34.45
C GLY A 16 -17.19 -25.90 33.12
N LEU A 17 -17.64 -26.65 32.09
CA LEU A 17 -17.23 -26.39 30.70
C LEU A 17 -17.80 -25.05 30.24
N LEU A 18 -17.00 -23.99 30.25
CA LEU A 18 -17.30 -22.78 29.54
C LEU A 18 -17.03 -23.03 28.04
N ALA A 19 -18.05 -23.45 27.31
CA ALA A 19 -18.05 -23.44 25.86
C ALA A 19 -18.04 -21.95 25.37
N GLY A 20 -16.84 -21.39 25.16
CA GLY A 20 -16.67 -20.10 24.54
C GLY A 20 -17.12 -20.17 23.08
N CYS A 21 -18.30 -19.64 22.75
CA CYS A 21 -18.67 -19.36 21.37
C CYS A 21 -17.71 -18.31 20.80
N GLN A 22 -16.64 -18.76 20.16
CA GLN A 22 -15.85 -17.91 19.30
C GLN A 22 -16.70 -17.61 18.07
N THR A 23 -17.34 -16.45 18.04
CA THR A 23 -17.94 -15.90 16.83
C THR A 23 -16.79 -15.64 15.86
N HIS A 24 -16.56 -16.57 14.94
CA HIS A 24 -15.74 -16.32 13.77
C HIS A 24 -16.41 -15.17 13.02
N ARG A 25 -15.86 -13.98 13.19
CA ARG A 25 -16.23 -12.85 12.35
C ARG A 25 -15.72 -13.19 10.95
N ALA A 26 -16.62 -13.65 10.08
CA ALA A 26 -16.31 -13.90 8.68
C ALA A 26 -15.65 -12.64 8.13
N ALA A 27 -14.48 -12.80 7.46
CA ALA A 27 -13.86 -11.70 6.74
C ALA A 27 -14.91 -11.14 5.77
N PRO A 28 -15.07 -9.81 5.68
CA PRO A 28 -16.00 -9.22 4.74
C PRO A 28 -15.65 -9.72 3.34
N ALA A 29 -16.68 -10.18 2.60
CA ALA A 29 -16.52 -10.56 1.21
C ALA A 29 -15.88 -9.39 0.44
N PRO A 30 -15.01 -9.65 -0.56
CA PRO A 30 -14.41 -8.58 -1.34
C PRO A 30 -15.54 -7.75 -1.94
N ALA A 31 -15.56 -6.46 -1.61
CA ALA A 31 -16.54 -5.54 -2.16
C ALA A 31 -16.36 -5.48 -3.68
N VAL A 32 -17.44 -5.75 -4.42
CA VAL A 32 -17.43 -5.58 -5.86
C VAL A 32 -17.41 -4.07 -6.13
N MET A 33 -16.36 -3.60 -6.80
CA MET A 33 -16.28 -2.19 -7.18
C MET A 33 -17.43 -1.85 -8.14
N PRO A 34 -18.20 -0.79 -7.86
CA PRO A 34 -19.15 -0.27 -8.83
C PRO A 34 -18.45 0.15 -10.12
N ALA A 35 -19.22 0.27 -11.22
CA ALA A 35 -18.66 0.71 -12.48
C ALA A 35 -18.08 2.13 -12.37
N THR A 36 -16.86 2.30 -12.83
CA THR A 36 -16.16 3.57 -12.94
C THR A 36 -15.90 3.88 -14.41
N SER A 37 -15.65 5.14 -14.75
CA SER A 37 -15.30 5.53 -16.12
C SER A 37 -13.86 5.13 -16.50
N ILE A 38 -13.05 4.75 -15.52
CA ILE A 38 -11.65 4.33 -15.68
C ILE A 38 -11.48 2.84 -15.39
N GLU A 39 -10.43 2.27 -15.99
CA GLU A 39 -9.98 0.92 -15.65
C GLU A 39 -9.30 0.91 -14.28
N LEU A 40 -9.87 0.21 -13.32
CA LEU A 40 -9.26 -0.08 -12.03
C LEU A 40 -8.53 -1.42 -12.07
N ARG A 41 -7.23 -1.42 -11.82
CA ARG A 41 -6.44 -2.64 -11.66
C ARG A 41 -6.34 -3.00 -10.19
N THR A 42 -6.23 -4.28 -9.90
CA THR A 42 -6.13 -4.80 -8.52
C THR A 42 -4.89 -5.69 -8.42
N PRO A 43 -3.69 -5.10 -8.34
CA PRO A 43 -2.44 -5.88 -8.29
C PRO A 43 -2.31 -6.77 -7.04
N ARG A 44 -3.02 -6.43 -5.97
CA ARG A 44 -3.22 -7.27 -4.79
C ARG A 44 -4.53 -6.89 -4.07
N PRO A 45 -5.09 -7.76 -3.22
CA PRO A 45 -6.27 -7.43 -2.42
C PRO A 45 -6.08 -6.12 -1.64
N GLY A 46 -7.09 -5.25 -1.70
CA GLY A 46 -7.08 -3.96 -1.01
C GLY A 46 -6.22 -2.86 -1.65
N LEU A 47 -5.54 -3.13 -2.77
CA LEU A 47 -4.79 -2.12 -3.52
C LEU A 47 -5.37 -1.99 -4.93
N TYR A 48 -5.89 -0.83 -5.22
CA TYR A 48 -6.37 -0.44 -6.55
C TYR A 48 -5.40 0.54 -7.19
N THR A 49 -5.23 0.44 -8.50
CA THR A 49 -4.40 1.37 -9.27
C THR A 49 -5.12 1.81 -10.53
N ALA A 50 -4.90 3.05 -10.96
CA ALA A 50 -5.59 3.62 -12.10
C ALA A 50 -4.82 4.76 -12.79
N GLY A 51 -5.35 5.17 -13.94
CA GLY A 51 -5.13 6.50 -14.51
C GLY A 51 -5.90 7.56 -13.72
N GLN A 52 -6.14 8.72 -14.37
CA GLN A 52 -6.86 9.84 -13.77
C GLN A 52 -8.36 9.54 -13.65
N PRO A 53 -8.94 9.46 -12.43
CA PRO A 53 -10.39 9.35 -12.27
C PRO A 53 -11.13 10.62 -12.71
N ALA A 54 -12.32 10.45 -13.25
CA ALA A 54 -13.24 11.56 -13.45
C ALA A 54 -13.84 12.02 -12.11
N ALA A 55 -14.42 13.22 -12.07
CA ALA A 55 -15.04 13.74 -10.85
C ALA A 55 -16.18 12.83 -10.34
N ASP A 56 -16.93 12.24 -11.25
CA ASP A 56 -18.07 11.37 -10.94
C ASP A 56 -17.66 9.96 -10.48
N ASP A 57 -16.39 9.57 -10.65
CA ASP A 57 -15.91 8.25 -10.22
C ASP A 57 -15.74 8.15 -8.69
N TRP A 58 -15.55 9.26 -7.99
CA TRP A 58 -15.23 9.23 -6.56
C TRP A 58 -16.31 8.60 -5.70
N ALA A 59 -17.58 8.82 -6.04
CA ALA A 59 -18.69 8.19 -5.32
C ALA A 59 -18.70 6.65 -5.50
N ALA A 60 -18.44 6.16 -6.71
CA ALA A 60 -18.35 4.73 -7.00
C ALA A 60 -17.11 4.10 -6.33
N ILE A 61 -15.97 4.79 -6.33
CA ILE A 61 -14.74 4.37 -5.64
C ILE A 61 -14.96 4.24 -4.14
N ALA A 62 -15.62 5.22 -3.52
CA ALA A 62 -15.98 5.18 -2.10
C ALA A 62 -16.96 4.04 -1.78
N ALA A 63 -18.00 3.86 -2.60
CA ALA A 63 -18.97 2.77 -2.47
C ALA A 63 -18.32 1.38 -2.63
N GLY A 64 -17.23 1.28 -3.38
CA GLY A 64 -16.39 0.08 -3.51
C GLY A 64 -15.50 -0.21 -2.30
N GLY A 65 -15.60 0.61 -1.23
CA GLY A 65 -14.89 0.39 0.03
C GLY A 65 -13.47 0.99 0.09
N VAL A 66 -13.05 1.75 -0.92
CA VAL A 66 -11.79 2.51 -0.84
C VAL A 66 -11.92 3.56 0.28
N GLY A 67 -10.92 3.67 1.14
CA GLY A 67 -10.86 4.66 2.21
C GLY A 67 -9.84 5.77 1.96
N THR A 68 -8.81 5.47 1.16
CA THR A 68 -7.72 6.42 0.90
C THR A 68 -7.39 6.49 -0.59
N VAL A 69 -7.20 7.68 -1.10
CA VAL A 69 -6.72 7.98 -2.45
C VAL A 69 -5.33 8.59 -2.35
N ILE A 70 -4.36 8.03 -3.08
CA ILE A 70 -2.99 8.52 -3.19
C ILE A 70 -2.77 9.00 -4.62
N ASP A 71 -2.57 10.29 -4.79
CA ASP A 71 -2.30 10.95 -6.08
C ASP A 71 -0.79 11.15 -6.29
N LEU A 72 -0.26 10.59 -7.37
CA LEU A 72 1.16 10.70 -7.74
C LEU A 72 1.42 11.80 -8.79
N ARG A 73 0.44 12.59 -9.16
CA ARG A 73 0.64 13.66 -10.14
C ARG A 73 1.44 14.80 -9.55
N ALA A 74 2.26 15.41 -10.38
CA ALA A 74 2.95 16.65 -10.02
C ALA A 74 1.97 17.83 -10.01
N PRO A 75 2.24 18.89 -9.24
CA PRO A 75 1.43 20.11 -9.24
C PRO A 75 1.23 20.66 -10.66
N GLY A 76 0.00 21.05 -10.99
CA GLY A 76 -0.35 21.63 -12.28
C GLY A 76 -0.61 20.62 -13.41
N GLU A 77 -0.51 19.31 -13.18
CA GLU A 77 -0.90 18.30 -14.17
C GLU A 77 -2.43 18.21 -14.37
N LEU A 78 -3.21 18.43 -13.33
CA LEU A 78 -4.66 18.58 -13.42
C LEU A 78 -5.01 20.06 -13.38
N LYS A 79 -5.68 20.53 -14.43
CA LYS A 79 -6.17 21.89 -14.54
C LYS A 79 -7.68 21.90 -14.36
N ASP A 80 -8.21 23.02 -13.93
CA ASP A 80 -9.66 23.29 -13.85
C ASP A 80 -10.47 22.40 -12.89
N ARG A 81 -9.76 21.63 -12.01
CA ARG A 81 -10.38 20.78 -10.98
C ARG A 81 -9.56 20.80 -9.68
N ASP A 82 -10.26 20.81 -8.55
CA ASP A 82 -9.68 20.57 -7.22
C ASP A 82 -10.00 19.12 -6.79
N GLU A 83 -9.18 18.18 -7.23
CA GLU A 83 -9.37 16.78 -6.91
C GLU A 83 -9.31 16.50 -5.41
N ALA A 84 -8.46 17.21 -4.69
CA ALA A 84 -8.37 17.02 -3.24
C ALA A 84 -9.70 17.37 -2.55
N ALA A 85 -10.39 18.41 -3.02
CA ALA A 85 -11.73 18.76 -2.54
C ALA A 85 -12.76 17.71 -2.96
N GLU A 86 -12.73 17.26 -4.21
CA GLU A 86 -13.65 16.24 -4.75
C GLU A 86 -13.54 14.91 -3.96
N VAL A 87 -12.32 14.41 -3.76
CA VAL A 87 -12.05 13.18 -3.01
C VAL A 87 -12.56 13.28 -1.58
N ARG A 88 -12.28 14.41 -0.89
CA ARG A 88 -12.77 14.64 0.48
C ARG A 88 -14.28 14.76 0.53
N ALA A 89 -14.91 15.38 -0.46
CA ALA A 89 -16.39 15.49 -0.55
C ALA A 89 -17.05 14.11 -0.70
N ALA A 90 -16.35 13.14 -1.32
CA ALA A 90 -16.80 11.74 -1.38
C ALA A 90 -16.53 10.95 -0.08
N GLY A 91 -16.01 11.58 0.98
CA GLY A 91 -15.69 10.92 2.25
C GLY A 91 -14.38 10.14 2.26
N LEU A 92 -13.51 10.35 1.27
CA LEU A 92 -12.23 9.67 1.12
C LEU A 92 -11.09 10.51 1.69
N ARG A 93 -10.07 9.84 2.24
CA ARG A 93 -8.80 10.48 2.59
C ARG A 93 -7.97 10.73 1.34
N TYR A 94 -7.47 11.94 1.18
CA TYR A 94 -6.57 12.32 0.06
C TYR A 94 -5.13 12.49 0.54
N VAL A 95 -4.19 11.87 -0.18
CA VAL A 95 -2.75 11.98 0.03
C VAL A 95 -2.10 12.33 -1.31
N SER A 96 -1.23 13.33 -1.34
CA SER A 96 -0.46 13.69 -2.54
C SER A 96 1.02 13.33 -2.34
N ILE A 97 1.59 12.62 -3.31
CA ILE A 97 3.01 12.29 -3.40
C ILE A 97 3.46 12.67 -4.82
N PRO A 98 3.96 13.90 -5.02
CA PRO A 98 4.30 14.38 -6.36
C PRO A 98 5.45 13.59 -7.00
N VAL A 99 5.18 12.88 -8.10
CA VAL A 99 6.15 12.09 -8.88
C VAL A 99 6.28 12.72 -10.25
N ALA A 100 7.36 13.46 -10.49
CA ALA A 100 7.58 14.18 -11.74
C ALA A 100 8.07 13.24 -12.86
N GLY A 101 7.14 12.71 -13.65
CA GLY A 101 7.44 11.82 -14.78
C GLY A 101 8.23 10.57 -14.36
N ALA A 102 9.03 10.02 -15.28
CA ALA A 102 9.89 8.88 -15.02
C ALA A 102 11.05 9.23 -14.05
N GLY A 103 11.52 10.48 -14.05
CA GLY A 103 12.59 10.93 -13.16
C GLY A 103 12.22 10.90 -11.67
N GLY A 104 10.94 11.05 -11.37
CA GLY A 104 10.43 10.94 -10.00
C GLY A 104 10.21 9.50 -9.52
N ILE A 105 10.52 8.49 -10.35
CA ILE A 105 10.64 7.11 -9.87
C ILE A 105 12.00 6.99 -9.18
N ASP A 106 12.00 7.11 -7.86
CA ASP A 106 13.18 7.08 -7.01
C ASP A 106 12.87 6.47 -5.63
N ASP A 107 13.92 6.24 -4.85
CA ASP A 107 13.83 5.60 -3.54
C ASP A 107 13.09 6.46 -2.51
N ALA A 108 13.18 7.80 -2.61
CA ALA A 108 12.50 8.72 -1.70
C ALA A 108 10.97 8.64 -1.89
N ASN A 109 10.51 8.69 -3.15
CA ASN A 109 9.09 8.55 -3.48
C ASN A 109 8.56 7.13 -3.23
N ALA A 110 9.39 6.09 -3.45
CA ALA A 110 9.03 4.71 -3.11
C ALA A 110 8.83 4.55 -1.59
N LYS A 111 9.68 5.15 -0.77
CA LYS A 111 9.55 5.19 0.69
C LYS A 111 8.32 5.99 1.12
N ALA A 112 8.05 7.13 0.51
CA ALA A 112 6.86 7.94 0.80
C ALA A 112 5.58 7.17 0.47
N LEU A 113 5.52 6.48 -0.68
CA LEU A 113 4.39 5.64 -1.04
C LEU A 113 4.19 4.49 -0.05
N ARG A 114 5.27 3.82 0.38
CA ARG A 114 5.22 2.79 1.42
C ARG A 114 4.57 3.34 2.69
N ALA A 115 5.08 4.45 3.20
CA ALA A 115 4.56 5.07 4.42
C ALA A 115 3.08 5.46 4.30
N ALA A 116 2.65 5.96 3.14
CA ALA A 116 1.25 6.31 2.91
C ALA A 116 0.34 5.08 2.86
N LEU A 117 0.81 3.98 2.25
CA LEU A 117 0.09 2.70 2.22
C LEU A 117 -0.02 2.07 3.61
N ASP A 118 1.06 2.11 4.40
CA ASP A 118 1.10 1.56 5.75
C ASP A 118 0.23 2.37 6.75
N ALA A 119 0.03 3.67 6.47
CA ALA A 119 -0.80 4.57 7.27
C ALA A 119 -2.28 4.59 6.84
N ALA A 120 -2.66 3.80 5.84
CA ALA A 120 -4.03 3.76 5.34
C ALA A 120 -4.85 2.70 6.09
N ASP A 121 -6.05 3.09 6.51
CA ASP A 121 -7.04 2.17 7.08
C ASP A 121 -7.91 1.60 5.94
N GLY A 122 -7.70 0.32 5.59
CA GLY A 122 -8.49 -0.38 4.58
C GLY A 122 -7.96 -0.21 3.13
N PRO A 123 -8.83 -0.45 2.13
CA PRO A 123 -8.45 -0.41 0.72
C PRO A 123 -8.01 0.97 0.24
N VAL A 124 -6.99 0.98 -0.64
CA VAL A 124 -6.36 2.20 -1.17
C VAL A 124 -6.44 2.22 -2.70
N LEU A 125 -6.76 3.38 -3.26
CA LEU A 125 -6.54 3.68 -4.66
C LEU A 125 -5.26 4.53 -4.80
N VAL A 126 -4.31 4.06 -5.61
CA VAL A 126 -3.15 4.86 -6.05
C VAL A 126 -3.34 5.21 -7.51
N HIS A 127 -3.26 6.47 -7.88
CA HIS A 127 -3.40 6.87 -9.27
C HIS A 127 -2.39 7.95 -9.71
N CYS A 128 -2.30 8.14 -10.99
CA CYS A 128 -1.62 9.28 -11.62
C CYS A 128 -2.37 9.65 -12.91
N ALA A 129 -1.74 10.25 -13.90
CA ALA A 129 -2.42 10.56 -15.17
C ALA A 129 -2.84 9.30 -15.97
N SER A 130 -2.02 8.24 -15.99
CA SER A 130 -2.24 7.04 -16.83
C SER A 130 -1.99 5.69 -16.13
N GLY A 131 -1.66 5.71 -14.84
CA GLY A 131 -1.27 4.49 -14.09
C GLY A 131 0.21 4.10 -14.22
N ASN A 132 0.94 4.63 -15.21
CA ASN A 132 2.31 4.22 -15.51
C ASN A 132 3.30 4.53 -14.37
N ARG A 133 3.25 5.73 -13.78
CA ARG A 133 4.06 6.11 -12.60
C ARG A 133 3.71 5.27 -11.38
N VAL A 134 2.43 4.96 -11.22
CA VAL A 134 1.94 4.09 -10.13
C VAL A 134 2.62 2.73 -10.20
N GLY A 135 2.55 2.06 -11.35
CA GLY A 135 3.17 0.76 -11.53
C GLY A 135 4.69 0.79 -11.35
N GLY A 136 5.36 1.81 -11.90
CA GLY A 136 6.81 1.98 -11.75
C GLY A 136 7.23 2.18 -10.29
N LEU A 137 6.54 3.04 -9.56
CA LEU A 137 6.87 3.31 -8.16
C LEU A 137 6.56 2.12 -7.24
N LEU A 138 5.46 1.41 -7.50
CA LEU A 138 5.11 0.18 -6.78
C LEU A 138 6.14 -0.93 -7.03
N ALA A 139 6.63 -1.10 -8.27
CA ALA A 139 7.69 -2.06 -8.59
C ALA A 139 8.97 -1.76 -7.80
N LEU A 140 9.43 -0.51 -7.83
CA LEU A 140 10.62 -0.08 -7.08
C LEU A 140 10.44 -0.33 -5.59
N MET A 141 9.30 0.08 -5.03
CA MET A 141 8.97 -0.10 -3.62
C MET A 141 9.02 -1.57 -3.19
N GLN A 142 8.48 -2.49 -3.99
CA GLN A 142 8.47 -3.92 -3.67
C GLN A 142 9.87 -4.54 -3.76
N ALA A 143 10.65 -4.18 -4.77
CA ALA A 143 12.03 -4.64 -4.87
C ALA A 143 12.89 -4.15 -3.69
N ARG A 144 12.76 -2.87 -3.31
CA ARG A 144 13.51 -2.27 -2.19
C ARG A 144 13.12 -2.83 -0.83
N SER A 145 11.91 -3.32 -0.69
CA SER A 145 11.48 -3.99 0.56
C SER A 145 12.05 -5.40 0.74
N GLY A 146 12.67 -5.96 -0.31
CA GLY A 146 13.17 -7.34 -0.31
C GLY A 146 12.08 -8.42 -0.27
N THR A 147 10.80 -8.04 -0.39
CA THR A 147 9.68 -8.99 -0.38
C THR A 147 9.49 -9.69 -1.72
N MET A 148 10.05 -9.13 -2.80
CA MET A 148 9.99 -9.66 -4.16
C MET A 148 11.37 -9.62 -4.80
N THR A 149 11.68 -10.60 -5.67
CA THR A 149 12.85 -10.48 -6.55
C THR A 149 12.65 -9.31 -7.53
N PRO A 150 13.71 -8.80 -8.16
CA PRO A 150 13.57 -7.76 -9.18
C PRO A 150 12.56 -8.11 -10.27
N GLU A 151 12.56 -9.34 -10.76
CA GLU A 151 11.65 -9.82 -11.81
C GLU A 151 10.20 -9.85 -11.32
N GLN A 152 9.97 -10.36 -10.10
CA GLN A 152 8.63 -10.36 -9.47
C GLN A 152 8.11 -8.94 -9.26
N ALA A 153 8.98 -8.02 -8.82
CA ALA A 153 8.62 -6.63 -8.63
C ALA A 153 8.26 -5.93 -9.95
N LEU A 154 8.97 -6.21 -11.03
CA LEU A 154 8.63 -5.70 -12.37
C LEU A 154 7.28 -6.25 -12.85
N GLU A 155 6.99 -7.53 -12.64
CA GLU A 155 5.70 -8.12 -13.00
C GLU A 155 4.56 -7.52 -12.18
N PHE A 156 4.77 -7.35 -10.88
CA PHE A 156 3.82 -6.63 -10.02
C PHE A 156 3.57 -5.20 -10.50
N GLY A 157 4.63 -4.49 -10.91
CA GLY A 157 4.49 -3.15 -11.49
C GLY A 157 3.66 -3.14 -12.78
N ARG A 158 3.86 -4.13 -13.67
CA ARG A 158 3.05 -4.26 -14.90
C ARG A 158 1.58 -4.51 -14.59
N SER A 159 1.28 -5.39 -13.66
CA SER A 159 -0.09 -5.62 -13.20
C SER A 159 -0.74 -4.37 -12.61
N ALA A 160 0.07 -3.46 -12.07
CA ALA A 160 -0.35 -2.17 -11.52
C ALA A 160 -0.39 -1.03 -12.57
N GLY A 161 -0.06 -1.28 -13.84
CA GLY A 161 -0.12 -0.31 -14.92
C GLY A 161 1.22 0.27 -15.38
N MET A 162 2.35 -0.29 -14.94
CA MET A 162 3.68 0.09 -15.42
C MET A 162 3.80 -0.18 -16.93
N ALA A 163 4.34 0.77 -17.63
CA ALA A 163 4.64 0.70 -19.07
C ALA A 163 6.02 1.36 -19.35
N SER A 164 6.06 2.58 -19.81
CA SER A 164 7.30 3.28 -20.18
C SER A 164 8.24 3.55 -18.99
N THR A 165 7.75 3.54 -17.74
CA THR A 165 8.59 3.70 -16.54
C THR A 165 9.40 2.45 -16.19
N GLU A 166 9.15 1.30 -16.84
CA GLU A 166 9.89 0.06 -16.60
C GLU A 166 11.39 0.21 -16.83
N ALA A 167 11.79 0.92 -17.88
CA ALA A 167 13.20 1.17 -18.17
C ALA A 167 13.91 1.85 -17.00
N ARG A 168 13.25 2.86 -16.40
CA ARG A 168 13.78 3.55 -15.23
C ARG A 168 13.86 2.65 -14.00
N VAL A 169 12.84 1.83 -13.76
CA VAL A 169 12.87 0.87 -12.64
C VAL A 169 14.03 -0.11 -12.80
N ARG A 170 14.20 -0.68 -13.99
CA ARG A 170 15.33 -1.60 -14.28
C ARG A 170 16.69 -0.95 -14.02
N GLU A 171 16.87 0.28 -14.45
CA GLU A 171 18.09 1.05 -14.19
C GLU A 171 18.38 1.14 -12.69
N LEU A 172 17.37 1.49 -11.88
CA LEU A 172 17.50 1.61 -10.42
C LEU A 172 17.76 0.27 -9.73
N LEU A 173 17.21 -0.83 -10.25
CA LEU A 173 17.41 -2.17 -9.67
C LEU A 173 18.80 -2.75 -9.99
N VAL A 174 19.44 -2.31 -11.08
CA VAL A 174 20.81 -2.69 -11.42
C VAL A 174 21.83 -1.82 -10.67
N ALA A 175 21.51 -0.56 -10.40
CA ALA A 175 22.36 0.32 -9.62
C ALA A 175 22.46 -0.19 -8.18
N PRO A 176 23.66 -0.54 -7.66
CA PRO A 176 23.81 -0.96 -6.28
C PRO A 176 23.41 0.18 -5.35
N GLU A 177 22.56 -0.12 -4.36
CA GLU A 177 22.23 0.82 -3.29
C GLU A 177 23.53 1.37 -2.70
N GLY A 178 23.70 2.70 -2.78
CA GLY A 178 24.69 3.42 -1.98
C GLY A 178 26.10 2.87 -1.97
N ARG A 179 26.65 2.39 -3.10
CA ARG A 179 28.08 2.16 -3.17
C ARG A 179 28.75 3.53 -3.24
N CYS A 180 29.24 4.04 -2.10
CA CYS A 180 30.35 4.98 -2.08
C CYS A 180 31.48 4.30 -2.87
N ILE A 181 31.58 4.57 -4.16
CA ILE A 181 32.75 4.17 -4.96
C ILE A 181 33.88 5.00 -4.39
N ALA A 182 34.70 4.39 -3.52
CA ALA A 182 36.01 4.91 -3.22
C ALA A 182 36.75 4.94 -4.58
N GLN A 183 36.75 6.11 -5.21
CA GLN A 183 37.65 6.35 -6.34
C GLN A 183 39.07 6.25 -5.79
N THR A 184 39.72 5.13 -6.08
CA THR A 184 41.14 4.96 -5.86
C THR A 184 41.85 5.92 -6.82
N GLY A 185 42.28 7.06 -6.28
CA GLY A 185 43.09 8.02 -6.98
C GLY A 185 42.56 9.45 -6.92
N GLY A 186 42.81 10.18 -5.80
CA GLY A 186 42.56 11.61 -5.76
C GLY A 186 41.90 12.07 -4.47
N SER A 187 42.67 12.72 -3.64
CA SER A 187 42.32 13.36 -2.37
C SER A 187 41.19 14.37 -2.50
N VAL A 188 39.95 13.95 -2.29
CA VAL A 188 38.87 14.81 -1.73
C VAL A 188 37.88 13.88 -1.00
N ARG A 189 37.77 14.00 0.31
CA ARG A 189 36.70 13.39 1.09
C ARG A 189 35.39 14.09 0.78
N PRO A 190 34.32 13.39 0.31
CA PRO A 190 32.99 13.97 0.35
C PRO A 190 32.49 13.92 1.80
N GLU A 191 32.13 15.06 2.34
CA GLU A 191 31.39 15.17 3.59
C GLU A 191 30.01 14.52 3.41
N GLY A 192 29.67 13.51 4.21
CA GLY A 192 28.33 12.95 4.27
C GLY A 192 28.17 11.42 4.21
N CYS A 193 29.23 10.64 4.40
CA CYS A 193 29.07 9.21 4.74
C CYS A 193 29.13 9.06 6.29
N PRO A 194 28.14 8.34 6.93
CA PRO A 194 28.21 8.01 8.35
C PRO A 194 29.37 7.05 8.67
#